data_40c2fd02b3a10cb63fc9d2aa6f773e02
#
_entry.id   40c2fd02b3a10cb63fc9d2aa6f773e02
#
_cell.length_a   1.000
_cell.length_b   1.000
_cell.length_c   1.000
_cell.angle_alpha   90.00
_cell.angle_beta   90.00
_cell.angle_gamma   90.00
#
_symmetry.space_group_name_H-M   'P 1'
#
loop_
_entity.id
_entity.type
_entity.pdbx_description
1 polymer ?
#
loop_
_entity_poly.entity_id
_entity_poly.type
_entity_poly.pdbx_seq_one_letter_code
_entity_poly.pdbx_strand_id
1 'polypeptide(L)'
;MPTTYINRGRNKRNFLVSKEFNIDNGSGATDDDLLVYFPDRVTLHSAKVVYTEASDSGDASSANVKLGTAAGGNQIVAATDLENAKAVSSTTSLTLAMTRLVAATVVWVRHTGVATTQVGKYKVVLEYEVEA
;
A
#
# COMPACT_ATOMS: atom_id res chain seq x y z
N MET A 1 23.02 -5.08 -28.07
CA MET A 1 22.79 -5.52 -27.31
C MET A 1 22.02 -5.02 -26.21
N PRO A 2 21.40 -4.03 -26.31
CA PRO A 2 20.57 -3.53 -25.27
C PRO A 2 19.45 -4.45 -24.83
N THR A 3 19.18 -5.48 -25.56
CA THR A 3 18.15 -6.44 -25.20
C THR A 3 18.30 -6.97 -23.78
N THR A 4 19.52 -7.15 -23.34
CA THR A 4 19.80 -7.65 -21.98
C THR A 4 19.32 -6.66 -20.92
N TYR A 5 19.49 -5.37 -21.18
CA TYR A 5 18.99 -4.38 -20.25
C TYR A 5 17.50 -4.40 -20.13
N ILE A 6 16.82 -4.50 -21.27
CA ILE A 6 15.36 -4.52 -21.27
C ILE A 6 14.86 -5.73 -20.50
N ASN A 7 15.48 -6.88 -20.72
CA ASN A 7 15.09 -8.09 -20.02
C ASN A 7 15.30 -7.99 -18.53
N ARG A 8 16.41 -7.40 -18.12
CA ARG A 8 16.68 -7.21 -16.71
C ARG A 8 15.65 -6.31 -16.07
N GLY A 9 15.27 -5.23 -16.74
CA GLY A 9 14.25 -4.34 -16.24
C GLY A 9 12.91 -5.01 -16.06
N ARG A 10 12.53 -5.86 -17.00
CA ARG A 10 11.26 -6.54 -16.95
C ARG A 10 11.22 -7.68 -15.94
N ASN A 11 12.37 -8.34 -15.74
CA ASN A 11 12.42 -9.51 -14.85
C ASN A 11 12.71 -9.14 -13.42
N LYS A 12 12.97 -7.88 -13.14
CA LYS A 12 13.22 -7.45 -11.78
C LYS A 12 11.93 -7.11 -11.08
N ARG A 13 11.85 -7.52 -9.84
CA ARG A 13 10.83 -7.04 -8.95
C ARG A 13 11.22 -5.66 -8.46
N ASN A 14 10.28 -4.77 -8.46
CA ASN A 14 10.46 -3.39 -8.03
C ASN A 14 9.54 -3.13 -6.84
N PHE A 15 9.93 -2.18 -6.01
CA PHE A 15 9.17 -1.79 -4.84
C PHE A 15 8.78 -0.33 -4.95
N LEU A 16 7.55 -0.04 -4.57
CA LEU A 16 7.06 1.31 -4.39
C LEU A 16 6.66 1.48 -2.94
N VAL A 17 6.97 2.65 -2.40
CA VAL A 17 6.65 2.97 -1.01
C VAL A 17 5.78 4.21 -1.01
N SER A 18 4.65 4.14 -0.32
CA SER A 18 3.76 5.28 -0.17
C SER A 18 4.36 6.34 0.76
N LYS A 19 3.69 7.48 0.86
CA LYS A 19 3.95 8.42 1.95
C LYS A 19 3.63 7.75 3.29
N GLU A 20 4.06 8.37 4.37
CA GLU A 20 3.73 7.91 5.71
C GLU A 20 2.31 8.33 6.08
N PHE A 21 1.55 7.40 6.65
CA PHE A 21 0.21 7.65 7.16
C PHE A 21 0.20 7.63 8.68
N ASN A 22 -0.56 8.53 9.28
CA ASN A 22 -0.84 8.49 10.73
C ASN A 22 -2.08 7.66 10.97
N ILE A 23 -2.00 6.70 11.88
CA ILE A 23 -3.15 5.89 12.26
C ILE A 23 -4.23 6.78 12.89
N ASP A 24 -3.82 7.75 13.65
CA ASP A 24 -4.68 8.61 14.46
C ASP A 24 -5.05 9.93 13.79
N ASN A 25 -5.29 9.92 12.50
CA ASN A 25 -5.63 11.16 11.79
C ASN A 25 -7.07 11.66 12.02
N GLY A 26 -7.82 10.96 12.86
CA GLY A 26 -9.20 11.31 13.19
C GLY A 26 -10.15 10.15 12.92
N SER A 27 -11.21 10.04 13.69
CA SER A 27 -12.20 8.98 13.54
C SER A 27 -12.87 9.05 12.17
N GLY A 28 -12.68 8.03 11.35
CA GLY A 28 -13.22 7.98 10.00
C GLY A 28 -12.58 8.94 9.01
N ALA A 29 -11.54 9.67 9.41
CA ALA A 29 -10.85 10.59 8.51
C ALA A 29 -10.07 9.81 7.46
N THR A 30 -10.10 10.28 6.21
CA THR A 30 -9.40 9.64 5.12
C THR A 30 -8.16 10.44 4.72
N ASP A 31 -7.13 9.72 4.28
CA ASP A 31 -5.91 10.29 3.76
C ASP A 31 -5.51 9.48 2.53
N ASP A 32 -5.39 10.14 1.40
CA ASP A 32 -5.14 9.50 0.13
C ASP A 32 -3.74 9.80 -0.38
N ASP A 33 -3.14 8.81 -1.02
CA ASP A 33 -1.88 8.94 -1.74
C ASP A 33 -2.02 8.35 -3.13
N LEU A 34 -1.73 9.15 -4.15
CA LEU A 34 -1.56 8.62 -5.50
C LEU A 34 -0.19 7.96 -5.55
N LEU A 35 -0.17 6.64 -5.38
CA LEU A 35 1.07 5.90 -5.22
C LEU A 35 1.89 5.89 -6.50
N VAL A 36 1.24 5.60 -7.62
CA VAL A 36 1.96 5.46 -8.90
C VAL A 36 0.99 5.51 -10.07
N TYR A 37 1.51 5.93 -11.22
CA TYR A 37 0.90 5.73 -12.52
C TYR A 37 1.75 4.73 -13.30
N PHE A 38 1.15 3.62 -13.71
CA PHE A 38 1.82 2.62 -14.53
C PHE A 38 1.41 2.81 -15.99
N PRO A 39 2.33 3.28 -16.87
CA PRO A 39 2.01 3.41 -18.29
C PRO A 39 1.86 2.06 -18.98
N ASP A 40 2.56 1.04 -18.50
CA ASP A 40 2.55 -0.30 -19.08
C ASP A 40 1.83 -1.28 -18.16
N ARG A 41 1.58 -2.48 -18.68
CA ARG A 41 1.03 -3.56 -17.88
C ARG A 41 2.01 -3.96 -16.80
N VAL A 42 1.50 -4.26 -15.62
CA VAL A 42 2.33 -4.75 -14.51
C VAL A 42 1.67 -5.93 -13.84
N THR A 43 2.51 -6.78 -13.26
CA THR A 43 2.09 -7.83 -12.34
C THR A 43 2.41 -7.37 -10.93
N LEU A 44 1.43 -7.45 -10.04
CA LEU A 44 1.60 -7.15 -8.63
C LEU A 44 1.96 -8.45 -7.92
N HIS A 45 3.02 -8.42 -7.13
CA HIS A 45 3.49 -9.60 -6.41
C HIS A 45 3.09 -9.61 -4.95
N SER A 46 3.14 -8.47 -4.30
CA SER A 46 2.76 -8.36 -2.90
C SER A 46 2.44 -6.92 -2.53
N ALA A 47 1.67 -6.77 -1.49
CA ALA A 47 1.43 -5.49 -0.84
C ALA A 47 1.49 -5.71 0.67
N LYS A 48 2.08 -4.77 1.39
CA LYS A 48 2.17 -4.85 2.83
C LYS A 48 2.24 -3.47 3.45
N VAL A 49 1.89 -3.43 4.72
CA VAL A 49 2.09 -2.27 5.58
C VAL A 49 3.39 -2.47 6.33
N VAL A 50 4.20 -1.44 6.40
CA VAL A 50 5.41 -1.42 7.24
C VAL A 50 5.22 -0.32 8.28
N TYR A 51 5.27 -0.68 9.56
CA TYR A 51 5.06 0.28 10.63
C TYR A 51 6.34 1.09 10.85
N THR A 52 6.22 2.40 10.71
CA THR A 52 7.35 3.34 10.90
C THR A 52 7.35 3.94 12.29
N GLU A 53 6.22 3.85 13.00
CA GLU A 53 6.09 4.15 14.41
C GLU A 53 5.26 3.03 15.04
N ALA A 54 5.61 2.62 16.25
CA ALA A 54 4.91 1.53 16.93
C ALA A 54 3.43 1.85 17.08
N SER A 55 2.57 0.88 16.78
CA SER A 55 1.13 1.06 16.94
C SER A 55 0.71 0.80 18.37
N ASP A 56 -0.32 1.52 18.80
CA ASP A 56 -0.87 1.38 20.14
C ASP A 56 -1.50 0.00 20.34
N SER A 57 -1.62 -0.40 21.59
CA SER A 57 -2.36 -1.59 21.98
C SER A 57 -3.87 -1.35 22.07
N GLY A 58 -4.34 -0.11 21.80
CA GLY A 58 -5.76 0.26 21.85
C GLY A 58 -6.50 -0.07 20.56
N ASP A 59 -7.06 0.94 19.93
CA ASP A 59 -7.99 0.78 18.82
C ASP A 59 -7.37 0.97 17.43
N ALA A 60 -6.05 0.77 17.30
CA ALA A 60 -5.39 0.90 16.00
C ALA A 60 -6.02 -0.05 14.95
N SER A 61 -6.50 -1.19 15.39
CA SER A 61 -7.17 -2.16 14.50
C SER A 61 -8.48 -1.65 13.90
N SER A 62 -9.02 -0.52 14.36
CA SER A 62 -10.18 0.10 13.74
C SER A 62 -9.80 0.96 12.54
N ALA A 63 -8.53 1.32 12.41
CA ALA A 63 -8.02 1.98 11.22
C ALA A 63 -7.83 0.96 10.11
N ASN A 64 -7.96 1.39 8.87
CA ASN A 64 -7.80 0.49 7.75
C ASN A 64 -7.14 1.16 6.57
N VAL A 65 -6.63 0.33 5.66
CA VAL A 65 -6.01 0.75 4.43
C VAL A 65 -6.60 -0.04 3.27
N LYS A 66 -6.76 0.59 2.13
CA LYS A 66 -7.20 -0.07 0.91
C LYS A 66 -6.47 0.51 -0.29
N LEU A 67 -6.36 -0.28 -1.33
CA LEU A 67 -5.72 0.10 -2.58
C LEU A 67 -6.72 -0.09 -3.73
N GLY A 68 -6.71 0.87 -4.64
CA GLY A 68 -7.60 0.81 -5.79
C GLY A 68 -7.05 1.56 -6.99
N THR A 69 -7.81 1.53 -8.07
CA THR A 69 -7.46 2.17 -9.32
C THR A 69 -8.03 3.59 -9.43
N ALA A 70 -8.70 4.03 -8.37
CA ALA A 70 -9.21 5.40 -8.22
C ALA A 70 -9.15 5.74 -6.74
N ALA A 71 -9.16 7.02 -6.41
CA ALA A 71 -9.14 7.47 -5.02
C ALA A 71 -10.33 6.84 -4.27
N GLY A 72 -10.03 6.19 -3.14
CA GLY A 72 -11.04 5.51 -2.35
C GLY A 72 -11.50 4.17 -2.91
N GLY A 73 -10.91 3.71 -4.00
CA GLY A 73 -11.23 2.39 -4.55
C GLY A 73 -10.60 1.26 -3.74
N ASN A 74 -11.11 0.06 -3.95
CA ASN A 74 -10.65 -1.14 -3.25
C ASN A 74 -10.42 -2.33 -4.19
N GLN A 75 -10.23 -2.05 -5.48
CA GLN A 75 -10.13 -3.10 -6.49
C GLN A 75 -8.88 -3.96 -6.32
N ILE A 76 -7.81 -3.39 -5.78
CA ILE A 76 -6.51 -4.07 -5.64
C ILE A 76 -6.42 -4.74 -4.28
N VAL A 77 -6.71 -4.00 -3.22
CA VAL A 77 -6.73 -4.52 -1.84
C VAL A 77 -7.99 -4.00 -1.17
N ALA A 78 -8.83 -4.90 -0.71
CA ALA A 78 -10.01 -4.53 0.08
C ALA A 78 -9.57 -3.88 1.40
N ALA A 79 -10.45 -3.10 2.00
CA ALA A 79 -10.17 -2.46 3.28
C ALA A 79 -9.66 -3.50 4.28
N THR A 80 -8.46 -3.29 4.77
CA THR A 80 -7.77 -4.21 5.68
C THR A 80 -7.43 -3.47 6.96
N ASP A 81 -7.86 -4.01 8.08
CA ASP A 81 -7.60 -3.40 9.38
C ASP A 81 -6.11 -3.48 9.73
N LEU A 82 -5.63 -2.40 10.31
CA LEU A 82 -4.28 -2.36 10.86
C LEU A 82 -4.25 -3.14 12.17
N GLU A 83 -3.06 -3.50 12.59
CA GLU A 83 -2.89 -4.32 13.80
C GLU A 83 -2.44 -3.48 14.98
N ASN A 84 -2.91 -3.87 16.17
CA ASN A 84 -2.48 -3.26 17.42
C ASN A 84 -1.12 -3.77 17.84
N ALA A 85 -0.41 -2.95 18.62
CA ALA A 85 0.82 -3.34 19.30
C ALA A 85 1.92 -3.84 18.35
N LYS A 86 2.03 -3.24 17.17
CA LYS A 86 3.07 -3.57 16.21
C LYS A 86 4.31 -2.73 16.49
N ALA A 87 5.46 -3.37 16.55
CA ALA A 87 6.72 -2.67 16.70
C ALA A 87 7.16 -1.99 15.39
N VAL A 88 8.06 -1.03 15.51
CA VAL A 88 8.69 -0.41 14.36
C VAL A 88 9.33 -1.47 13.47
N SER A 89 9.18 -1.33 12.16
CA SER A 89 9.68 -2.24 11.13
C SER A 89 8.95 -3.57 11.01
N SER A 90 7.94 -3.81 11.84
CA SER A 90 7.08 -4.98 11.63
C SER A 90 6.11 -4.71 10.47
N THR A 91 5.48 -5.76 9.96
CA THR A 91 4.65 -5.68 8.77
C THR A 91 3.30 -6.33 8.98
N THR A 92 2.32 -5.86 8.22
CA THR A 92 1.02 -6.52 8.04
C THR A 92 0.84 -6.78 6.56
N SER A 93 0.64 -8.04 6.19
CA SER A 93 0.43 -8.41 4.80
C SER A 93 -0.95 -7.97 4.33
N LEU A 94 -1.02 -7.48 3.09
CA LEU A 94 -2.27 -7.11 2.44
C LEU A 94 -2.56 -8.15 1.35
N THR A 95 -3.82 -8.54 1.25
CA THR A 95 -4.22 -9.54 0.26
C THR A 95 -4.57 -8.86 -1.06
N LEU A 96 -3.85 -9.22 -2.12
CA LEU A 96 -4.13 -8.72 -3.46
C LEU A 96 -5.37 -9.41 -4.03
N ALA A 97 -6.40 -8.63 -4.34
CA ALA A 97 -7.57 -9.12 -5.07
C ALA A 97 -7.36 -9.05 -6.58
N MET A 98 -6.36 -8.28 -7.01
CA MET A 98 -6.02 -8.09 -8.40
C MET A 98 -4.50 -8.14 -8.51
N THR A 99 -3.97 -9.02 -9.37
CA THR A 99 -2.53 -9.19 -9.51
C THR A 99 -1.99 -8.69 -10.85
N ARG A 100 -2.87 -8.34 -11.78
CA ARG A 100 -2.45 -7.79 -13.07
C ARG A 100 -3.18 -6.50 -13.34
N LEU A 101 -2.41 -5.48 -13.67
CA LEU A 101 -2.96 -4.17 -14.03
C LEU A 101 -2.72 -3.94 -15.52
N VAL A 102 -3.75 -3.46 -16.19
CA VAL A 102 -3.64 -3.07 -17.60
C VAL A 102 -2.82 -1.79 -17.74
N ALA A 103 -2.36 -1.51 -18.96
CA ALA A 103 -1.64 -0.29 -19.23
C ALA A 103 -2.48 0.95 -18.85
N ALA A 104 -1.78 2.03 -18.49
CA ALA A 104 -2.37 3.30 -18.12
C ALA A 104 -3.25 3.20 -16.85
N THR A 105 -2.77 2.49 -15.84
CA THR A 105 -3.48 2.34 -14.56
C THR A 105 -2.80 3.17 -13.48
N VAL A 106 -3.58 3.91 -12.71
CA VAL A 106 -3.13 4.57 -11.48
C VAL A 106 -3.44 3.69 -10.29
N VAL A 107 -2.59 3.74 -9.29
CA VAL A 107 -2.82 3.05 -8.01
C VAL A 107 -2.91 4.08 -6.91
N TRP A 108 -4.01 4.02 -6.18
CA TRP A 108 -4.29 4.90 -5.04
C TRP A 108 -4.30 4.08 -3.76
N VAL A 109 -3.77 4.69 -2.71
CA VAL A 109 -3.86 4.18 -1.34
C VAL A 109 -4.78 5.09 -0.57
N ARG A 110 -5.71 4.52 0.18
CA ARG A 110 -6.52 5.30 1.14
C ARG A 110 -6.35 4.72 2.53
N HIS A 111 -5.93 5.57 3.45
CA HIS A 111 -5.98 5.30 4.87
C HIS A 111 -7.26 5.87 5.46
N THR A 112 -7.93 5.09 6.30
CA THR A 112 -9.05 5.57 7.10
C THR A 112 -8.65 5.43 8.56
N GLY A 113 -8.68 6.54 9.29
CA GLY A 113 -8.10 6.61 10.62
C GLY A 113 -9.05 6.41 11.77
N VAL A 114 -8.48 6.48 12.95
CA VAL A 114 -9.18 6.41 14.24
C VAL A 114 -8.97 7.72 15.00
N ALA A 115 -9.52 7.78 16.19
CA ALA A 115 -9.42 8.96 17.05
C ALA A 115 -7.96 9.34 17.35
N THR A 116 -7.73 10.61 17.64
CA THR A 116 -6.39 11.16 17.82
C THR A 116 -5.68 10.73 19.10
N THR A 117 -6.30 9.87 19.89
CA THR A 117 -5.68 9.28 21.08
C THR A 117 -4.86 8.05 20.78
N GLN A 118 -4.92 7.52 19.56
CA GLN A 118 -4.16 6.35 19.16
C GLN A 118 -2.84 6.79 18.54
N VAL A 119 -1.83 5.94 18.61
CA VAL A 119 -0.52 6.22 18.01
C VAL A 119 -0.18 5.16 16.98
N GLY A 120 0.70 5.52 16.09
CA GLY A 120 1.23 4.64 15.06
C GLY A 120 1.32 5.33 13.72
N LYS A 121 2.33 4.95 12.97
CA LYS A 121 2.53 5.43 11.61
C LYS A 121 3.00 4.27 10.76
N TYR A 122 2.67 4.32 9.48
CA TYR A 122 3.05 3.27 8.56
C TYR A 122 3.18 3.80 7.14
N LYS A 123 3.82 2.98 6.32
CA LYS A 123 3.86 3.15 4.87
C LYS A 123 3.38 1.87 4.22
N VAL A 124 2.85 1.99 3.01
CA VAL A 124 2.47 0.85 2.20
C VAL A 124 3.59 0.57 1.22
N VAL A 125 3.97 -0.70 1.10
CA VAL A 125 4.98 -1.16 0.15
C VAL A 125 4.30 -2.07 -0.85
N LEU A 126 4.45 -1.75 -2.12
CA LEU A 126 3.91 -2.53 -3.24
C LEU A 126 5.06 -3.11 -4.04
N GLU A 127 5.05 -4.42 -4.22
CA GLU A 127 6.03 -5.12 -5.05
C GLU A 127 5.42 -5.46 -6.38
N TYR A 128 6.10 -5.10 -7.46
CA TYR A 128 5.56 -5.26 -8.81
C TYR A 128 6.65 -5.59 -9.81
N GLU A 129 6.21 -6.03 -10.97
CA GLU A 129 7.08 -6.32 -12.11
C GLU A 129 6.42 -5.81 -13.38
N VAL A 130 7.16 -5.09 -14.20
CA VAL A 130 6.65 -4.59 -15.48
C VAL A 130 6.59 -5.74 -16.46
N GLU A 131 5.44 -5.94 -17.10
CA GLU A 131 5.28 -6.98 -18.11
C GLU A 131 5.87 -6.54 -19.45
N ALA A 132 6.38 -7.52 -20.16
CA ALA A 132 6.93 -7.29 -21.48
C ALA A 132 5.86 -6.95 -22.50
#